data_40755db83d5ccc866a691a8ed8908a5e
#
_entry.id   40755db83d5ccc866a691a8ed8908a5e
#
_cell.length_a   1.000
_cell.length_b   1.000
_cell.length_c   1.000
_cell.angle_alpha   90.00
_cell.angle_beta   90.00
_cell.angle_gamma   90.00
#
_symmetry.space_group_name_H-M   'P 1'
#
loop_
_entity.id
_entity.type
_entity.pdbx_description
1 polymer ?
#
loop_
_entity_poly.entity_id
_entity_poly.type
_entity_poly.pdbx_seq_one_letter_code
_entity_poly.pdbx_strand_id
1 'polypeptide(L)'
;MLFVSLEDFYEKAAGCEVLSRQEEIDCALRMKAGEAVAREQLIRSYTPMVARHVKRLHPPMQTLTAALYCMHALEKAVDSFDFTQESETFTHRLSWYLRQASVKYIVR
;
A
#
# COMPACT_ATOMS: atom_id res chain seq x y z
N MET A 1 -7.32 8.49 1.77
CA MET A 1 -8.52 7.63 1.62
C MET A 1 -9.07 7.23 2.97
N LEU A 2 -10.36 7.34 3.17
CA LEU A 2 -11.03 6.87 4.38
C LEU A 2 -11.89 5.65 4.05
N PHE A 3 -11.93 4.68 4.95
CA PHE A 3 -12.70 3.46 4.78
C PHE A 3 -13.64 3.27 5.97
N VAL A 4 -14.92 3.05 5.69
CA VAL A 4 -15.94 2.88 6.74
C VAL A 4 -16.21 1.41 7.07
N SER A 5 -15.77 0.49 6.21
CA SER A 5 -15.93 -0.95 6.40
C SER A 5 -14.90 -1.70 5.54
N LEU A 6 -14.77 -3.01 5.77
CA LEU A 6 -13.90 -3.83 4.95
C LEU A 6 -14.39 -3.88 3.50
N GLU A 7 -15.71 -3.96 3.28
CA GLU A 7 -16.29 -3.94 1.94
C GLU A 7 -16.00 -2.63 1.22
N ASP A 8 -16.12 -1.51 1.93
CA ASP A 8 -15.79 -0.19 1.41
C ASP A 8 -14.32 -0.12 0.99
N PHE A 9 -13.43 -0.69 1.81
CA PHE A 9 -12.01 -0.77 1.49
C PHE A 9 -11.79 -1.54 0.18
N TYR A 10 -12.42 -2.71 0.04
CA TYR A 10 -12.26 -3.51 -1.18
C TYR A 10 -12.79 -2.80 -2.42
N GLU A 11 -13.92 -2.12 -2.31
CA GLU A 11 -14.50 -1.37 -3.43
C GLU A 11 -13.58 -0.22 -3.87
N LYS A 12 -13.09 0.54 -2.92
CA LYS A 12 -12.17 1.66 -3.22
C LYS A 12 -10.84 1.17 -3.79
N ALA A 13 -10.33 0.06 -3.26
CA ALA A 13 -9.10 -0.54 -3.77
C ALA A 13 -9.28 -1.00 -5.23
N ALA A 14 -10.42 -1.60 -5.56
CA ALA A 14 -10.70 -2.06 -6.92
C ALA A 14 -10.76 -0.91 -7.93
N GLY A 15 -11.12 0.29 -7.48
CA GLY A 15 -11.20 1.48 -8.33
C GLY A 15 -9.89 2.23 -8.51
N CYS A 16 -8.81 1.81 -7.85
CA CYS A 16 -7.53 2.50 -7.94
C CYS A 16 -6.77 2.10 -9.20
N GLU A 17 -6.20 3.09 -9.89
CA GLU A 17 -5.41 2.85 -11.10
C GLU A 17 -3.99 2.42 -10.73
N VAL A 18 -3.46 1.45 -11.49
CA VAL A 18 -2.07 1.00 -11.37
C VAL A 18 -1.21 1.87 -12.27
N LEU A 19 -0.14 2.44 -11.73
CA LEU A 19 0.78 3.28 -12.47
C LEU A 19 1.79 2.42 -13.24
N SER A 20 2.24 2.94 -14.39
CA SER A 20 3.36 2.35 -15.12
C SER A 20 4.67 2.63 -14.36
N ARG A 21 5.75 1.95 -14.74
CA ARG A 21 7.07 2.19 -14.14
C ARG A 21 7.49 3.65 -14.26
N GLN A 22 7.29 4.25 -15.44
CA GLN A 22 7.67 5.64 -15.65
C GLN A 22 6.81 6.59 -14.81
N GLU A 23 5.52 6.33 -14.72
CA GLU A 23 4.62 7.12 -13.88
C GLU A 23 5.01 7.04 -12.40
N GLU A 24 5.43 5.86 -11.93
CA GLU A 24 5.90 5.69 -10.55
C GLU A 24 7.14 6.55 -10.28
N ILE A 25 8.11 6.53 -11.21
CA ILE A 25 9.32 7.33 -11.08
C ILE A 25 8.98 8.81 -11.04
N ASP A 26 8.11 9.26 -11.95
CA ASP A 26 7.68 10.66 -11.99
C ASP A 26 7.00 11.08 -10.70
N CYS A 27 6.11 10.25 -10.18
CA CYS A 27 5.44 10.50 -8.89
C CYS A 27 6.44 10.57 -7.74
N ALA A 28 7.42 9.65 -7.74
CA ALA A 28 8.44 9.62 -6.68
C ALA A 28 9.29 10.89 -6.67
N LEU A 29 9.67 11.38 -7.84
CA LEU A 29 10.44 12.63 -7.96
C LEU A 29 9.62 13.82 -7.47
N ARG A 30 8.35 13.90 -7.86
CA ARG A 30 7.45 14.96 -7.40
C ARG A 30 7.19 14.90 -5.90
N MET A 31 7.07 13.68 -5.35
CA MET A 31 6.91 13.48 -3.91
C MET A 31 8.11 14.01 -3.14
N LYS A 32 9.33 13.74 -3.65
CA LYS A 32 10.57 14.27 -3.04
C LYS A 32 10.62 15.78 -3.09
N ALA A 33 9.99 16.38 -4.08
CA ALA A 33 9.90 17.84 -4.22
C ALA A 33 8.80 18.44 -3.32
N GLY A 34 8.09 17.62 -2.55
CA GLY A 34 7.08 18.08 -1.60
C GLY A 34 5.65 18.03 -2.09
N GLU A 35 5.38 17.39 -3.24
CA GLU A 35 4.01 17.28 -3.76
C GLU A 35 3.23 16.16 -3.07
N ALA A 36 2.32 16.54 -2.18
CA ALA A 36 1.49 15.58 -1.45
C ALA A 36 0.59 14.75 -2.38
N VAL A 37 0.13 15.33 -3.49
CA VAL A 37 -0.71 14.63 -4.47
C VAL A 37 0.05 13.45 -5.10
N ALA A 38 1.33 13.63 -5.40
CA ALA A 38 2.15 12.57 -5.98
C ALA A 38 2.32 11.39 -5.01
N ARG A 39 2.52 11.68 -3.74
CA ARG A 39 2.59 10.65 -2.70
C ARG A 39 1.28 9.87 -2.64
N GLU A 40 0.15 10.56 -2.65
CA GLU A 40 -1.18 9.94 -2.64
C GLU A 40 -1.39 9.05 -3.86
N GLN A 41 -0.93 9.45 -5.02
CA GLN A 41 -1.04 8.63 -6.24
C GLN A 41 -0.26 7.32 -6.13
N LEU A 42 0.93 7.35 -5.54
CA LEU A 42 1.71 6.13 -5.29
C LEU A 42 0.99 5.19 -4.32
N ILE A 43 0.46 5.74 -3.23
CA ILE A 43 -0.29 4.96 -2.25
C ILE A 43 -1.51 4.31 -2.91
N ARG A 44 -2.28 5.07 -3.68
CA ARG A 44 -3.46 4.55 -4.38
C ARG A 44 -3.11 3.45 -5.35
N SER A 45 -2.00 3.59 -6.10
CA SER A 45 -1.64 2.60 -7.12
C SER A 45 -1.30 1.23 -6.52
N TYR A 46 -0.89 1.16 -5.27
CA TYR A 46 -0.58 -0.09 -4.58
C TYR A 46 -1.67 -0.57 -3.61
N THR A 47 -2.74 0.19 -3.47
CA THR A 47 -3.89 -0.21 -2.63
C THR A 47 -4.53 -1.53 -3.09
N PRO A 48 -4.66 -1.81 -4.41
CA PRO A 48 -5.15 -3.14 -4.84
C PRO A 48 -4.30 -4.30 -4.34
N MET A 49 -2.98 -4.12 -4.26
CA MET A 49 -2.10 -5.16 -3.73
C MET A 49 -2.34 -5.39 -2.23
N VAL A 50 -2.58 -4.32 -1.47
CA VAL A 50 -2.95 -4.43 -0.06
C VAL A 50 -4.26 -5.20 0.10
N ALA A 51 -5.26 -4.90 -0.72
CA ALA A 51 -6.55 -5.60 -0.68
C ALA A 51 -6.37 -7.11 -0.95
N ARG A 52 -5.55 -7.46 -1.94
CA ARG A 52 -5.25 -8.88 -2.23
C ARG A 52 -4.57 -9.55 -1.04
N HIS A 53 -3.67 -8.86 -0.36
CA HIS A 53 -3.00 -9.39 0.82
C HIS A 53 -3.99 -9.66 1.96
N VAL A 54 -4.89 -8.71 2.23
CA VAL A 54 -5.91 -8.88 3.28
C VAL A 54 -6.82 -10.07 2.97
N LYS A 55 -7.21 -10.24 1.71
CA LYS A 55 -8.06 -11.37 1.29
C LYS A 55 -7.39 -12.74 1.46
N ARG A 56 -6.06 -12.77 1.57
CA ARG A 56 -5.29 -14.01 1.78
C ARG A 56 -5.05 -14.32 3.26
N LEU A 57 -5.40 -13.41 4.15
CA LEU A 57 -5.26 -13.65 5.58
C LEU A 57 -6.27 -14.71 6.02
N HIS A 58 -5.96 -15.39 7.13
CA HIS A 58 -6.90 -16.32 7.75
C HIS A 58 -8.24 -15.59 7.98
N PRO A 59 -9.39 -16.20 7.64
CA PRO A 59 -10.68 -15.48 7.65
C PRO A 59 -10.99 -14.64 8.88
N PRO A 60 -10.76 -15.11 10.12
CA PRO A 60 -11.03 -14.27 11.30
C PRO A 60 -10.19 -13.00 11.36
N MET A 61 -9.10 -12.95 10.59
CA MET A 61 -8.22 -11.78 10.51
C MET A 61 -8.59 -10.83 9.38
N GLN A 62 -9.54 -11.18 8.54
CA GLN A 62 -10.00 -10.33 7.44
C GLN A 62 -10.95 -9.27 7.99
N THR A 63 -10.39 -8.21 8.56
CA THR A 63 -11.12 -7.14 9.22
C THR A 63 -10.66 -5.78 8.72
N LEU A 64 -11.48 -4.76 8.93
CA LEU A 64 -11.10 -3.39 8.62
C LEU A 64 -9.84 -2.99 9.41
N THR A 65 -9.72 -3.41 10.66
CA THR A 65 -8.54 -3.10 11.47
C THR A 65 -7.27 -3.65 10.82
N ALA A 66 -7.30 -4.90 10.35
CA ALA A 66 -6.16 -5.48 9.65
C ALA A 66 -5.84 -4.72 8.36
N ALA A 67 -6.87 -4.32 7.61
CA ALA A 67 -6.68 -3.52 6.39
C ALA A 67 -6.01 -2.18 6.71
N LEU A 68 -6.40 -1.52 7.80
CA LEU A 68 -5.80 -0.24 8.21
C LEU A 68 -4.33 -0.41 8.63
N TYR A 69 -3.98 -1.49 9.33
CA TYR A 69 -2.58 -1.82 9.61
C TYR A 69 -1.77 -1.98 8.33
N CYS A 70 -2.34 -2.68 7.35
CA CYS A 70 -1.68 -2.90 6.07
C CYS A 70 -1.54 -1.61 5.27
N MET A 71 -2.55 -0.73 5.29
CA MET A 71 -2.46 0.57 4.62
C MET A 71 -1.39 1.45 5.28
N HIS A 72 -1.27 1.40 6.60
CA HIS A 72 -0.20 2.13 7.29
C HIS A 72 1.19 1.60 6.88
N ALA A 73 1.32 0.28 6.72
CA ALA A 73 2.55 -0.33 6.23
C ALA A 73 2.87 0.14 4.81
N LEU A 74 1.86 0.28 3.95
CA LEU A 74 2.03 0.81 2.59
C LEU A 74 2.55 2.25 2.64
N GLU A 75 1.99 3.09 3.49
CA GLU A 75 2.44 4.48 3.64
C GLU A 75 3.91 4.54 4.04
N LYS A 76 4.32 3.73 5.01
CA LYS A 76 5.71 3.65 5.45
C LYS A 76 6.64 3.17 4.34
N ALA A 77 6.20 2.18 3.57
CA ALA A 77 6.98 1.66 2.46
C ALA A 77 7.20 2.72 1.39
N VAL A 78 6.14 3.46 1.02
CA VAL A 78 6.22 4.54 0.03
C VAL A 78 7.19 5.63 0.50
N ASP A 79 7.11 6.00 1.77
CA ASP A 79 7.96 7.09 2.31
C ASP A 79 9.44 6.71 2.39
N SER A 80 9.75 5.42 2.50
CA SER A 80 11.13 4.96 2.70
C SER A 80 11.80 4.37 1.45
N PHE A 81 11.05 4.09 0.40
CA PHE A 81 11.59 3.41 -0.78
C PHE A 81 12.12 4.39 -1.82
N ASP A 82 13.28 4.06 -2.39
CA ASP A 82 13.81 4.81 -3.53
C ASP A 82 13.30 4.17 -4.84
N PHE A 83 12.28 4.79 -5.44
CA PHE A 83 11.68 4.30 -6.68
C PHE A 83 12.59 4.43 -7.90
N THR A 84 13.69 5.16 -7.79
CA THR A 84 14.62 5.36 -8.91
C THR A 84 15.71 4.28 -8.97
N GLN A 85 15.91 3.52 -7.90
CA GLN A 85 16.90 2.44 -7.88
C GLN A 85 16.36 1.20 -8.61
N GLU A 86 17.27 0.34 -9.07
CA GLU A 86 16.92 -0.85 -9.87
C GLU A 86 17.22 -2.18 -9.19
N SER A 87 17.85 -2.14 -8.02
CA SER A 87 18.27 -3.36 -7.33
C SER A 87 17.14 -4.11 -6.66
N GLU A 88 15.99 -3.47 -6.43
CA GLU A 88 14.86 -4.08 -5.75
C GLU A 88 13.57 -3.45 -6.28
N THR A 89 12.50 -4.25 -6.41
CA THR A 89 11.18 -3.72 -6.79
C THR A 89 10.43 -3.24 -5.56
N PHE A 90 9.57 -2.24 -5.75
CA PHE A 90 8.71 -1.79 -4.65
C PHE A 90 7.75 -2.90 -4.20
N THR A 91 7.24 -3.70 -5.14
CA THR A 91 6.37 -4.85 -4.83
C THR A 91 7.03 -5.80 -3.83
N HIS A 92 8.32 -6.11 -4.03
CA HIS A 92 9.06 -6.97 -3.10
C HIS A 92 9.16 -6.33 -1.71
N ARG A 93 9.52 -5.05 -1.67
CA ARG A 93 9.64 -4.32 -0.40
C ARG A 93 8.30 -4.22 0.31
N LEU A 94 7.23 -3.92 -0.42
CA LEU A 94 5.89 -3.83 0.14
C LEU A 94 5.45 -5.18 0.73
N SER A 95 5.74 -6.29 0.04
CA SER A 95 5.42 -7.63 0.55
C SER A 95 6.00 -7.85 1.94
N TRP A 96 7.24 -7.42 2.16
CA TRP A 96 7.89 -7.53 3.48
C TRP A 96 7.15 -6.69 4.53
N TYR A 97 6.83 -5.44 4.20
CA TYR A 97 6.10 -4.56 5.11
C TYR A 97 4.70 -5.12 5.46
N LEU A 98 4.00 -5.69 4.48
CA LEU A 98 2.68 -6.27 4.71
C LEU A 98 2.75 -7.48 5.63
N ARG A 99 3.76 -8.34 5.47
CA ARG A 99 3.95 -9.48 6.37
C ARG A 99 4.23 -9.01 7.79
N GLN A 100 5.06 -8.00 7.97
CA GLN A 100 5.35 -7.45 9.29
C GLN A 100 4.10 -6.86 9.94
N ALA A 101 3.29 -6.15 9.18
CA ALA A 101 2.04 -5.58 9.68
C ALA A 101 1.08 -6.67 10.15
N SER A 102 0.97 -7.77 9.39
CA SER A 102 0.10 -8.89 9.72
C SER A 102 0.56 -9.58 11.01
N VAL A 103 1.86 -9.77 11.19
CA VAL A 103 2.43 -10.35 12.42
C VAL A 103 2.11 -9.45 13.61
N LYS A 104 2.30 -8.15 13.50
CA LYS A 104 1.97 -7.21 14.57
C LYS A 104 0.50 -7.24 14.95
N TYR A 105 -0.37 -7.38 13.96
CA TYR A 105 -1.81 -7.49 14.18
C TYR A 105 -2.16 -8.77 14.97
N ILE A 106 -1.52 -9.89 14.64
CA ILE A 106 -1.77 -11.17 15.30
C ILE A 106 -1.32 -11.17 16.76
N VAL A 107 -0.18 -10.57 17.06
CA VAL A 107 0.44 -10.63 18.40
C VAL A 107 0.01 -9.51 19.34
N ARG A 108 -0.87 -8.66 18.92
CA ARG A 108 -1.41 -7.58 19.77
C ARG A 108 -2.17 -8.11 20.99
#